data_6a0b4f20dd0b5b16c625602f50deeef1
#
_entry.id   6a0b4f20dd0b5b16c625602f50deeef1
#
_cell.length_a   1.000
_cell.length_b   1.000
_cell.length_c   1.000
_cell.angle_alpha   90.00
_cell.angle_beta   90.00
_cell.angle_gamma   90.00
#
_symmetry.space_group_name_H-M   'P 1'
#
loop_
_entity.id
_entity.type
_entity.pdbx_description
1 polymer ?
#
loop_
_entity_poly.entity_id
_entity_poly.type
_entity_poly.pdbx_seq_one_letter_code
_entity_poly.pdbx_strand_id
1 'polypeptide(L)'
;MYWLILTCSFLFARLALTQTGVTDPISEDCGPSVVCINHYANVLPYHFYRNISTSQVATSFGDTVVANGTSLHNIKSADFVVYDKERGLKILGTRPTYKYMFAVSDAVHEAPVYVAAQNKLYLSQLAPPAGYLPQLVVDLNQDPPTLSEYLSDPPVYAPNGATFHNGKVIWGASGGNRSIGGAEQRPGLRTLDPETNKTVTLLNNYYGYYFNTVDDLAVHGETDDIWFTDPQYSWFNKLTDTPPQLPSATYRYNPKSGAVFVVDDTLSQPNGVAFNPDYSIVYVSDTGAVSGPVDPKFGHPGTPFNATGPRTIYAFDVSKDGTTASNKRPVYLSAGYVPDGLKVAANGYIVTGNGRGVDVLDPHGQLLLTIQTNYTVQNFAWTGPNLKTLWLTGSGGISKVEWDLAGQELK
;
A
#
# COMPACT_ATOMS: atom_id res chain seq x y z
N MET A 1 26.48 -52.82 -54.87
CA MET A 1 26.40 -51.44 -54.29
C MET A 1 25.11 -51.38 -53.48
N TYR A 2 25.19 -51.78 -52.19
CA TYR A 2 24.03 -51.85 -51.30
C TYR A 2 24.03 -50.63 -50.38
N TRP A 3 22.90 -49.88 -50.42
CA TRP A 3 22.68 -48.78 -49.49
C TRP A 3 22.01 -49.31 -48.23
N LEU A 4 22.72 -49.19 -47.08
CA LEU A 4 22.14 -49.43 -45.78
C LEU A 4 21.39 -48.14 -45.34
N ILE A 5 20.11 -48.25 -45.20
CA ILE A 5 19.27 -47.19 -44.58
C ILE A 5 19.26 -47.47 -43.07
N LEU A 6 19.96 -46.62 -42.31
CA LEU A 6 19.90 -46.60 -40.85
C LEU A 6 18.63 -45.85 -40.44
N THR A 7 17.62 -46.56 -39.99
CA THR A 7 16.44 -45.97 -39.35
C THR A 7 16.77 -45.66 -37.90
N CYS A 8 16.97 -44.40 -37.56
CA CYS A 8 17.14 -43.91 -36.21
C CYS A 8 15.77 -43.77 -35.57
N SER A 9 15.38 -44.77 -34.78
CA SER A 9 14.14 -44.72 -33.96
C SER A 9 14.36 -43.83 -32.74
N PHE A 10 13.92 -42.59 -32.81
CA PHE A 10 13.84 -41.72 -31.61
C PHE A 10 12.70 -42.25 -30.72
N LEU A 11 13.06 -42.92 -29.66
CA LEU A 11 12.14 -43.16 -28.53
C LEU A 11 11.90 -41.82 -27.84
N PHE A 12 10.80 -41.17 -28.18
CA PHE A 12 10.24 -40.11 -27.34
C PHE A 12 9.69 -40.79 -26.07
N ALA A 13 10.50 -40.81 -25.01
CA ALA A 13 9.97 -41.02 -23.68
C ALA A 13 9.00 -39.87 -23.41
N ARG A 14 7.70 -40.11 -23.59
CA ARG A 14 6.65 -39.25 -23.02
C ARG A 14 6.83 -39.34 -21.52
N LEU A 15 7.48 -38.35 -20.91
CA LEU A 15 7.20 -38.05 -19.52
C LEU A 15 5.70 -37.76 -19.45
N ALA A 16 4.92 -38.75 -19.05
CA ALA A 16 3.60 -38.52 -18.54
C ALA A 16 3.81 -37.73 -17.24
N LEU A 17 3.80 -36.41 -17.32
CA LEU A 17 3.43 -35.58 -16.20
C LEU A 17 2.06 -36.12 -15.79
N THR A 18 2.04 -37.01 -14.82
CA THR A 18 0.81 -37.35 -14.10
C THR A 18 0.40 -36.00 -13.51
N GLN A 19 -0.56 -35.38 -14.16
CA GLN A 19 -1.30 -34.25 -13.62
C GLN A 19 -1.94 -34.80 -12.36
N THR A 20 -1.22 -34.66 -11.23
CA THR A 20 -1.81 -34.93 -9.93
C THR A 20 -2.95 -33.94 -9.85
N GLY A 21 -4.17 -34.46 -9.93
CA GLY A 21 -5.39 -33.67 -9.81
C GLY A 21 -5.28 -32.76 -8.61
N VAL A 22 -5.99 -31.64 -8.64
CA VAL A 22 -6.09 -30.73 -7.49
C VAL A 22 -6.28 -31.60 -6.24
N THR A 23 -5.27 -31.62 -5.37
CA THR A 23 -5.40 -32.30 -4.10
C THR A 23 -6.37 -31.52 -3.24
N ASP A 24 -7.54 -32.04 -2.99
CA ASP A 24 -8.45 -31.53 -1.98
C ASP A 24 -7.96 -32.04 -0.60
N PRO A 25 -7.86 -31.17 0.40
CA PRO A 25 -8.28 -29.78 0.43
C PRO A 25 -7.24 -28.81 -0.13
N ILE A 26 -7.70 -27.74 -0.81
CA ILE A 26 -6.85 -26.63 -1.31
C ILE A 26 -6.20 -25.89 -0.16
N SER A 27 -6.87 -25.82 0.98
CA SER A 27 -6.43 -25.14 2.20
C SER A 27 -6.48 -26.07 3.40
N GLU A 28 -5.62 -25.80 4.37
CA GLU A 28 -5.58 -26.50 5.65
C GLU A 28 -5.58 -25.49 6.82
N ASP A 29 -6.06 -25.94 7.98
CA ASP A 29 -5.97 -25.16 9.21
C ASP A 29 -4.51 -25.18 9.71
N CYS A 30 -3.96 -24.00 9.93
CA CYS A 30 -2.59 -23.82 10.42
C CYS A 30 -2.53 -23.21 11.83
N GLY A 31 -3.67 -22.99 12.44
CA GLY A 31 -3.77 -22.40 13.78
C GLY A 31 -4.99 -21.50 13.95
N PRO A 32 -5.18 -20.92 15.11
CA PRO A 32 -6.31 -20.03 15.36
C PRO A 32 -6.34 -18.88 14.36
N SER A 33 -7.42 -18.78 13.57
CA SER A 33 -7.62 -17.78 12.49
C SER A 33 -6.54 -17.80 11.40
N VAL A 34 -5.76 -18.88 11.26
CA VAL A 34 -4.69 -19.03 10.25
C VAL A 34 -5.02 -20.17 9.29
N VAL A 35 -5.12 -19.88 8.02
CA VAL A 35 -5.35 -20.88 6.96
C VAL A 35 -4.16 -20.88 6.01
N CYS A 36 -3.60 -22.07 5.75
CA CYS A 36 -2.54 -22.24 4.78
C CYS A 36 -3.10 -22.79 3.46
N ILE A 37 -2.62 -22.26 2.34
CA ILE A 37 -2.94 -22.73 1.01
C ILE A 37 -1.94 -23.82 0.63
N ASN A 38 -2.43 -25.03 0.36
CA ASN A 38 -1.57 -26.20 0.10
C ASN A 38 -0.77 -26.09 -1.20
N HIS A 39 -1.42 -25.59 -2.25
CA HIS A 39 -0.78 -25.33 -3.52
C HIS A 39 -1.24 -23.98 -3.99
N TYR A 40 -0.52 -22.97 -3.95
CA TYR A 40 -0.86 -21.63 -4.40
C TYR A 40 -2.06 -21.52 -5.38
N ALA A 41 -2.97 -22.48 -5.32
CA ALA A 41 -4.21 -22.59 -6.09
C ALA A 41 -4.04 -22.38 -7.62
N ASN A 42 -2.89 -22.73 -8.17
CA ASN A 42 -2.61 -22.61 -9.60
C ASN A 42 -3.45 -23.52 -10.47
N VAL A 43 -4.04 -24.55 -9.87
CA VAL A 43 -4.98 -25.47 -10.52
C VAL A 43 -6.23 -25.59 -9.69
N LEU A 44 -7.35 -25.05 -10.18
CA LEU A 44 -8.65 -25.17 -9.56
C LEU A 44 -9.52 -26.17 -10.34
N PRO A 45 -10.47 -26.88 -9.67
CA PRO A 45 -11.43 -27.75 -10.34
C PRO A 45 -12.24 -26.99 -11.38
N TYR A 46 -12.53 -27.65 -12.51
CA TYR A 46 -13.31 -27.05 -13.58
C TYR A 46 -14.70 -26.66 -13.09
N HIS A 47 -15.18 -25.64 -13.58
CA HIS A 47 -15.97 -24.46 -13.35
C HIS A 47 -15.61 -23.73 -12.07
N PHE A 48 -14.47 -23.03 -12.10
CA PHE A 48 -14.19 -21.99 -11.11
C PHE A 48 -14.38 -20.61 -11.73
N TYR A 49 -14.80 -19.66 -10.91
CA TYR A 49 -14.85 -18.26 -11.29
C TYR A 49 -14.76 -17.38 -10.04
N ARG A 50 -14.34 -16.15 -10.26
CA ARG A 50 -14.34 -15.09 -9.26
C ARG A 50 -15.11 -13.92 -9.83
N ASN A 51 -16.14 -13.45 -9.14
CA ASN A 51 -16.88 -12.27 -9.57
C ASN A 51 -15.97 -11.06 -9.56
N ILE A 52 -15.85 -10.41 -10.71
CA ILE A 52 -15.16 -9.15 -10.82
C ILE A 52 -16.21 -8.08 -10.56
N SER A 53 -16.11 -7.42 -9.40
CA SER A 53 -16.97 -6.28 -9.13
C SER A 53 -16.55 -5.11 -10.01
N THR A 54 -17.50 -4.54 -10.74
CA THR A 54 -17.36 -3.23 -11.39
C THR A 54 -17.63 -2.08 -10.42
N SER A 55 -18.20 -2.39 -9.26
CA SER A 55 -18.32 -1.50 -8.12
C SER A 55 -17.10 -1.66 -7.22
N GLN A 56 -16.71 -0.64 -6.50
CA GLN A 56 -15.52 -0.54 -5.63
C GLN A 56 -15.39 -1.62 -4.53
N VAL A 57 -16.00 -2.77 -4.69
CA VAL A 57 -15.95 -3.86 -3.72
C VAL A 57 -14.76 -4.76 -4.04
N ALA A 58 -13.75 -4.69 -3.22
CA ALA A 58 -12.63 -5.60 -3.26
C ALA A 58 -13.08 -7.06 -3.07
N THR A 59 -12.42 -7.97 -3.78
CA THR A 59 -12.61 -9.41 -3.61
C THR A 59 -11.33 -10.06 -3.12
N SER A 60 -11.47 -11.12 -2.31
CA SER A 60 -10.34 -11.94 -1.85
C SER A 60 -10.28 -13.26 -2.63
N PHE A 61 -9.19 -14.01 -2.46
CA PHE A 61 -9.10 -15.36 -3.01
C PHE A 61 -10.23 -16.26 -2.50
N GLY A 62 -10.66 -16.08 -1.25
CA GLY A 62 -11.78 -16.80 -0.64
C GLY A 62 -13.14 -16.58 -1.31
N ASP A 63 -13.28 -15.53 -2.15
CA ASP A 63 -14.50 -15.27 -2.93
C ASP A 63 -14.55 -16.06 -4.25
N THR A 64 -13.53 -16.85 -4.55
CA THR A 64 -13.54 -17.75 -5.71
C THR A 64 -14.58 -18.85 -5.52
N VAL A 65 -15.47 -19.02 -6.49
CA VAL A 65 -16.48 -20.07 -6.50
C VAL A 65 -15.90 -21.28 -7.22
N VAL A 66 -15.95 -22.44 -6.57
CA VAL A 66 -15.50 -23.72 -7.10
C VAL A 66 -16.66 -24.71 -6.99
N ALA A 67 -16.96 -25.41 -8.07
CA ALA A 67 -18.02 -26.39 -8.06
C ALA A 67 -17.68 -27.53 -7.08
N ASN A 68 -18.62 -27.86 -6.18
CA ASN A 68 -18.47 -28.86 -5.14
C ASN A 68 -17.31 -28.65 -4.15
N GLY A 69 -16.69 -27.44 -4.17
CA GLY A 69 -15.57 -27.10 -3.31
C GLY A 69 -16.01 -26.37 -2.05
N THR A 70 -15.76 -26.98 -0.88
CA THR A 70 -15.96 -26.32 0.43
C THR A 70 -14.65 -25.76 0.99
N SER A 71 -13.51 -26.12 0.41
CA SER A 71 -12.17 -25.80 0.92
C SER A 71 -11.82 -24.31 0.91
N LEU A 72 -12.55 -23.48 0.15
CA LEU A 72 -12.38 -22.02 0.15
C LEU A 72 -13.19 -21.30 1.24
N HIS A 73 -14.16 -21.97 1.88
CA HIS A 73 -14.95 -21.35 2.95
C HIS A 73 -14.10 -20.94 4.15
N ASN A 74 -13.13 -21.75 4.51
CA ASN A 74 -12.24 -21.47 5.64
C ASN A 74 -11.37 -20.20 5.39
N ILE A 75 -11.05 -19.91 4.12
CA ILE A 75 -10.28 -18.74 3.76
C ILE A 75 -11.03 -17.45 4.11
N LYS A 76 -12.34 -17.41 3.90
CA LYS A 76 -13.16 -16.20 4.16
C LYS A 76 -13.21 -15.78 5.62
N SER A 77 -13.11 -16.72 6.53
CA SER A 77 -13.24 -16.51 7.97
C SER A 77 -11.88 -16.37 8.69
N ALA A 78 -10.78 -16.60 7.98
CA ALA A 78 -9.45 -16.49 8.55
C ALA A 78 -8.99 -15.03 8.63
N ASP A 79 -8.31 -14.67 9.71
CA ASP A 79 -7.62 -13.38 9.80
C ASP A 79 -6.34 -13.39 8.94
N PHE A 80 -5.71 -14.56 8.81
CA PHE A 80 -4.45 -14.75 8.10
C PHE A 80 -4.54 -15.87 7.08
N VAL A 81 -4.21 -15.57 5.82
CA VAL A 81 -4.13 -16.53 4.73
C VAL A 81 -2.67 -16.68 4.29
N VAL A 82 -2.10 -17.84 4.51
CA VAL A 82 -0.69 -18.14 4.25
C VAL A 82 -0.54 -18.88 2.93
N TYR A 83 0.23 -18.32 1.99
CA TYR A 83 0.48 -18.89 0.67
C TYR A 83 1.84 -19.62 0.59
N ASP A 84 2.79 -19.20 1.39
CA ASP A 84 4.05 -19.92 1.62
C ASP A 84 4.12 -20.35 3.08
N LYS A 85 3.89 -21.64 3.33
CA LYS A 85 3.71 -22.15 4.69
C LYS A 85 4.92 -21.90 5.59
N GLU A 86 6.13 -22.11 5.07
CA GLU A 86 7.35 -21.94 5.87
C GLU A 86 7.60 -20.47 6.21
N ARG A 87 7.62 -19.61 5.19
CA ARG A 87 7.94 -18.19 5.37
C ARG A 87 6.78 -17.42 6.01
N GLY A 88 5.55 -17.72 5.62
CA GLY A 88 4.36 -17.07 6.16
C GLY A 88 4.13 -17.37 7.64
N LEU A 89 4.30 -18.61 8.08
CA LEU A 89 4.20 -18.95 9.50
C LEU A 89 5.35 -18.33 10.33
N LYS A 90 6.53 -18.19 9.72
CA LYS A 90 7.65 -17.48 10.37
C LYS A 90 7.37 -15.98 10.52
N ILE A 91 6.70 -15.35 9.55
CA ILE A 91 6.24 -13.96 9.64
C ILE A 91 5.23 -13.80 10.78
N LEU A 92 4.29 -14.72 10.90
CA LEU A 92 3.26 -14.68 11.93
C LEU A 92 3.81 -14.92 13.32
N GLY A 93 4.84 -15.77 13.45
CA GLY A 93 5.35 -16.20 14.75
C GLY A 93 4.42 -17.19 15.44
N THR A 94 4.60 -17.34 16.77
CA THR A 94 3.88 -18.38 17.53
C THR A 94 2.49 -17.97 17.98
N ARG A 95 2.19 -16.68 18.07
CA ARG A 95 0.92 -16.14 18.59
C ARG A 95 0.51 -14.88 17.83
N PRO A 96 0.22 -14.97 16.54
CA PRO A 96 -0.26 -13.82 15.80
C PRO A 96 -1.64 -13.41 16.33
N THR A 97 -1.89 -12.11 16.37
CA THR A 97 -3.21 -11.58 16.72
C THR A 97 -3.65 -10.53 15.71
N TYR A 98 -4.92 -10.56 15.36
CA TYR A 98 -5.62 -9.48 14.67
C TYR A 98 -6.71 -8.94 15.57
N LYS A 99 -6.77 -7.63 15.73
CA LYS A 99 -7.79 -6.99 16.54
C LYS A 99 -8.31 -5.73 15.89
N TYR A 100 -9.60 -5.67 15.60
CA TYR A 100 -10.28 -4.45 15.24
C TYR A 100 -10.36 -3.54 16.46
N MET A 101 -9.75 -2.35 16.37
CA MET A 101 -9.58 -1.46 17.51
C MET A 101 -10.58 -0.33 17.54
N PHE A 102 -10.78 0.35 16.41
CA PHE A 102 -11.64 1.52 16.33
C PHE A 102 -12.49 1.50 15.08
N ALA A 103 -13.79 1.73 15.22
CA ALA A 103 -14.68 2.10 14.14
C ALA A 103 -14.44 3.57 13.80
N VAL A 104 -14.18 3.86 12.54
CA VAL A 104 -14.04 5.21 11.98
C VAL A 104 -15.00 5.39 10.83
N SER A 105 -15.11 6.59 10.30
CA SER A 105 -15.97 6.86 9.14
C SER A 105 -15.53 6.07 7.89
N ASP A 106 -16.42 5.97 6.89
CA ASP A 106 -16.11 5.35 5.59
C ASP A 106 -15.17 6.21 4.71
N ALA A 107 -14.76 7.39 5.19
CA ALA A 107 -13.73 8.16 4.53
C ALA A 107 -12.41 7.39 4.52
N VAL A 108 -11.57 7.69 3.55
CA VAL A 108 -10.21 7.14 3.47
C VAL A 108 -9.41 7.64 4.67
N HIS A 109 -8.75 6.72 5.38
CA HIS A 109 -7.85 7.04 6.49
C HIS A 109 -6.43 6.67 6.10
N GLU A 110 -5.58 7.67 6.06
CA GLU A 110 -4.23 7.63 5.49
C GLU A 110 -3.17 8.23 6.42
N ALA A 111 -1.95 8.39 5.89
CA ALA A 111 -0.82 9.01 6.57
C ALA A 111 -0.48 8.43 7.95
N PRO A 112 -0.55 7.12 8.20
CA PRO A 112 -0.20 6.59 9.51
C PRO A 112 1.32 6.71 9.74
N VAL A 113 1.69 7.35 10.84
CA VAL A 113 3.08 7.53 11.24
C VAL A 113 3.25 7.43 12.74
N TYR A 114 4.21 6.62 13.17
CA TYR A 114 4.52 6.41 14.56
C TYR A 114 5.61 7.37 15.05
N VAL A 115 5.30 8.14 16.10
CA VAL A 115 6.24 9.01 16.80
C VAL A 115 6.67 8.30 18.08
N ALA A 116 7.80 7.60 18.01
CA ALA A 116 8.26 6.72 19.09
C ALA A 116 8.51 7.46 20.40
N ALA A 117 9.08 8.68 20.35
CA ALA A 117 9.35 9.51 21.53
C ALA A 117 8.08 9.85 22.32
N GLN A 118 6.93 9.91 21.68
CA GLN A 118 5.64 10.16 22.31
C GLN A 118 4.82 8.89 22.53
N ASN A 119 5.24 7.77 21.92
CA ASN A 119 4.47 6.53 21.80
C ASN A 119 3.05 6.78 21.29
N LYS A 120 2.96 7.53 20.16
CA LYS A 120 1.69 7.89 19.50
C LYS A 120 1.74 7.56 18.04
N LEU A 121 0.59 7.12 17.51
CA LEU A 121 0.38 6.91 16.08
C LEU A 121 -0.53 8.04 15.57
N TYR A 122 0.00 8.88 14.68
CA TYR A 122 -0.76 9.89 13.97
C TYR A 122 -1.29 9.32 12.67
N LEU A 123 -2.48 9.74 12.27
CA LEU A 123 -3.11 9.38 10.99
C LEU A 123 -4.09 10.48 10.58
N SER A 124 -4.56 10.43 9.34
CA SER A 124 -5.46 11.41 8.76
C SER A 124 -6.81 10.82 8.36
N GLN A 125 -7.72 11.71 8.02
CA GLN A 125 -8.98 11.41 7.35
C GLN A 125 -9.08 12.25 6.08
N LEU A 126 -9.23 11.59 4.93
CA LEU A 126 -9.41 12.23 3.64
C LEU A 126 -10.90 12.38 3.33
N ALA A 127 -11.49 13.48 3.73
CA ALA A 127 -12.88 13.79 3.41
C ALA A 127 -12.96 15.15 2.69
N PRO A 128 -13.93 15.33 1.78
CA PRO A 128 -14.15 16.62 1.14
C PRO A 128 -14.32 17.73 2.19
N PRO A 129 -13.77 18.92 1.95
CA PRO A 129 -13.78 19.98 2.94
C PRO A 129 -15.18 20.51 3.18
N ALA A 130 -15.71 20.28 4.39
CA ALA A 130 -16.89 20.96 4.92
C ALA A 130 -16.50 22.14 5.83
N GLY A 131 -15.26 22.62 5.71
CA GLY A 131 -14.60 23.58 6.57
C GLY A 131 -13.23 23.08 6.94
N TYR A 132 -13.05 22.68 8.17
CA TYR A 132 -11.80 22.27 8.74
C TYR A 132 -11.90 20.81 9.25
N LEU A 133 -10.90 20.01 8.94
CA LEU A 133 -10.84 18.61 9.36
C LEU A 133 -9.62 18.36 10.25
N PRO A 134 -9.81 17.95 11.51
CA PRO A 134 -8.71 17.47 12.33
C PRO A 134 -8.15 16.13 11.79
N GLN A 135 -6.88 15.88 12.05
CA GLN A 135 -6.29 14.55 11.97
C GLN A 135 -6.68 13.73 13.19
N LEU A 136 -6.24 12.48 13.21
CA LEU A 136 -6.47 11.54 14.30
C LEU A 136 -5.15 11.16 14.95
N VAL A 137 -5.21 10.82 16.24
CA VAL A 137 -4.07 10.26 16.97
C VAL A 137 -4.53 9.10 17.85
N VAL A 138 -3.79 7.99 17.77
CA VAL A 138 -3.91 6.88 18.72
C VAL A 138 -2.85 7.06 19.80
N ASP A 139 -3.26 7.23 21.03
CA ASP A 139 -2.36 7.26 22.20
C ASP A 139 -2.10 5.82 22.67
N LEU A 140 -0.88 5.36 22.44
CA LEU A 140 -0.42 4.01 22.79
C LEU A 140 0.10 3.92 24.23
N ASN A 141 0.13 5.03 24.99
CA ASN A 141 0.44 5.01 26.43
C ASN A 141 -0.75 4.58 27.27
N GLN A 142 -1.93 4.52 26.70
CA GLN A 142 -3.14 4.06 27.36
C GLN A 142 -3.34 2.55 27.15
N ASP A 143 -3.97 1.87 28.12
CA ASP A 143 -4.39 0.48 28.00
C ASP A 143 -5.87 0.35 28.43
N PRO A 144 -6.80 0.13 27.49
CA PRO A 144 -6.59 0.05 26.04
C PRO A 144 -6.18 1.39 25.42
N PRO A 145 -5.51 1.36 24.24
CA PRO A 145 -5.19 2.57 23.48
C PRO A 145 -6.44 3.40 23.19
N THR A 146 -6.28 4.72 23.11
CA THR A 146 -7.38 5.65 22.86
C THR A 146 -7.20 6.38 21.52
N LEU A 147 -8.31 6.67 20.84
CA LEU A 147 -8.34 7.44 19.60
C LEU A 147 -8.94 8.81 19.88
N SER A 148 -8.30 9.87 19.43
CA SER A 148 -8.80 11.24 19.53
C SER A 148 -8.49 12.07 18.31
N GLU A 149 -9.19 13.21 18.17
CA GLU A 149 -8.88 14.21 17.16
C GLU A 149 -7.59 14.96 17.54
N TYR A 150 -6.86 15.39 16.51
CA TYR A 150 -5.61 16.11 16.64
C TYR A 150 -5.55 17.27 15.64
N LEU A 151 -5.00 18.38 16.12
CA LEU A 151 -4.92 19.62 15.38
C LEU A 151 -3.53 20.21 15.40
N SER A 152 -2.88 20.25 14.25
CA SER A 152 -1.59 20.95 14.09
C SER A 152 -1.77 22.46 13.97
N ASP A 153 -0.71 23.23 14.17
CA ASP A 153 -0.70 24.70 14.07
C ASP A 153 0.41 25.21 13.15
N PRO A 154 0.09 25.80 12.00
CA PRO A 154 -1.25 25.82 11.40
C PRO A 154 -1.75 24.43 11.02
N PRO A 155 -3.08 24.23 10.90
CA PRO A 155 -3.64 22.94 10.53
C PRO A 155 -3.25 22.55 9.10
N VAL A 156 -3.11 21.23 8.87
CA VAL A 156 -2.89 20.65 7.54
C VAL A 156 -4.12 19.86 7.13
N TYR A 157 -4.65 20.18 5.96
CA TYR A 157 -5.82 19.51 5.41
C TYR A 157 -5.41 18.26 4.64
N ALA A 158 -6.06 17.14 4.95
CA ALA A 158 -5.97 15.88 4.23
C ALA A 158 -4.52 15.39 3.95
N PRO A 159 -3.67 15.17 4.98
CA PRO A 159 -2.45 14.40 4.77
C PRO A 159 -2.77 13.03 4.17
N ASN A 160 -2.10 12.64 3.10
CA ASN A 160 -2.32 11.35 2.43
C ASN A 160 -1.21 10.34 2.73
N GLY A 161 0.05 10.76 2.67
CA GLY A 161 1.18 9.96 3.10
C GLY A 161 1.91 10.58 4.28
N ALA A 162 2.66 9.76 5.01
CA ALA A 162 3.50 10.23 6.11
C ALA A 162 4.74 9.38 6.33
N THR A 163 5.81 10.04 6.75
CA THR A 163 7.00 9.39 7.30
C THR A 163 7.55 10.19 8.46
N PHE A 164 8.37 9.57 9.30
CA PHE A 164 9.10 10.25 10.37
C PHE A 164 10.57 10.36 9.98
N HIS A 165 11.13 11.56 10.10
CA HIS A 165 12.53 11.79 9.77
C HIS A 165 13.09 12.97 10.55
N ASN A 166 14.27 12.80 11.15
CA ASN A 166 14.99 13.83 11.90
C ASN A 166 14.11 14.55 12.94
N GLY A 167 13.36 13.78 13.74
CA GLY A 167 12.52 14.29 14.82
C GLY A 167 11.22 14.93 14.36
N LYS A 168 10.89 14.90 13.06
CA LYS A 168 9.68 15.50 12.49
C LYS A 168 8.85 14.47 11.72
N VAL A 169 7.54 14.67 11.74
CA VAL A 169 6.64 14.04 10.78
C VAL A 169 6.71 14.83 9.48
N ILE A 170 6.86 14.14 8.36
CA ILE A 170 6.73 14.71 7.01
C ILE A 170 5.43 14.18 6.43
N TRP A 171 4.54 15.06 6.03
CA TRP A 171 3.28 14.75 5.38
C TRP A 171 3.29 15.08 3.89
N GLY A 172 2.77 14.17 3.06
CA GLY A 172 2.23 14.45 1.75
C GLY A 172 0.78 14.94 1.91
N ALA A 173 0.51 16.21 1.64
CA ALA A 173 -0.84 16.75 1.79
C ALA A 173 -1.57 16.73 0.46
N SER A 174 -2.77 16.14 0.43
CA SER A 174 -3.66 16.11 -0.74
C SER A 174 -4.29 17.47 -1.05
N GLY A 175 -4.20 18.42 -0.15
CA GLY A 175 -4.56 19.79 -0.37
C GLY A 175 -6.02 20.11 -0.21
N GLY A 176 -6.41 21.22 -0.76
CA GLY A 176 -7.77 21.80 -0.71
C GLY A 176 -7.89 22.96 -1.66
N ASN A 177 -9.11 23.46 -1.82
CA ASN A 177 -9.41 24.53 -2.78
C ASN A 177 -9.11 25.96 -2.26
N ARG A 178 -8.84 26.12 -0.97
CA ARG A 178 -8.58 27.41 -0.34
C ARG A 178 -7.88 27.23 0.99
N SER A 179 -7.40 28.29 1.56
CA SER A 179 -6.89 28.27 2.91
C SER A 179 -7.95 27.84 3.92
N ILE A 180 -7.62 26.84 4.72
CA ILE A 180 -8.44 26.33 5.81
C ILE A 180 -7.67 26.57 7.10
N GLY A 181 -8.34 27.14 8.13
CA GLY A 181 -7.69 27.49 9.38
C GLY A 181 -6.64 28.59 9.24
N GLY A 182 -6.70 29.41 8.19
CA GLY A 182 -5.78 30.52 7.95
C GLY A 182 -4.44 30.14 7.30
N ALA A 183 -4.26 28.86 6.91
CA ALA A 183 -3.04 28.36 6.28
C ALA A 183 -3.26 27.97 4.81
N GLU A 184 -2.19 28.01 4.03
CA GLU A 184 -2.18 27.51 2.66
C GLU A 184 -2.41 25.99 2.67
N GLN A 185 -3.33 25.48 1.83
CA GLN A 185 -3.77 24.10 1.82
C GLN A 185 -3.68 23.42 0.43
N ARG A 186 -2.86 23.94 -0.48
CA ARG A 186 -2.63 23.26 -1.77
C ARG A 186 -1.79 21.98 -1.58
N PRO A 187 -1.89 20.99 -2.49
CA PRO A 187 -1.07 19.78 -2.43
C PRO A 187 0.40 20.08 -2.27
N GLY A 188 1.09 19.35 -1.40
CA GLY A 188 2.49 19.60 -1.14
C GLY A 188 3.06 18.83 0.04
N LEU A 189 4.34 19.05 0.30
CA LEU A 189 5.03 18.50 1.46
C LEU A 189 4.94 19.46 2.65
N ARG A 190 4.60 18.94 3.80
CA ARG A 190 4.51 19.67 5.07
C ARG A 190 5.30 18.92 6.14
N THR A 191 5.93 19.67 7.06
CA THR A 191 6.46 19.06 8.28
C THR A 191 5.60 19.40 9.48
N LEU A 192 5.52 18.46 10.41
CA LEU A 192 5.02 18.68 11.76
C LEU A 192 6.16 18.43 12.74
N ASP A 193 6.39 19.38 13.62
CA ASP A 193 7.18 19.18 14.83
C ASP A 193 6.24 18.65 15.94
N PRO A 194 6.35 17.37 16.34
CA PRO A 194 5.41 16.79 17.30
C PRO A 194 5.58 17.31 18.72
N GLU A 195 6.70 17.97 19.06
CA GLU A 195 6.92 18.55 20.38
C GLU A 195 6.24 19.92 20.51
N THR A 196 6.34 20.74 19.47
CA THR A 196 5.79 22.10 19.47
C THR A 196 4.43 22.21 18.78
N ASN A 197 3.99 21.17 18.13
CA ASN A 197 2.77 21.13 17.29
C ASN A 197 2.80 22.07 16.09
N LYS A 198 3.96 22.54 15.69
CA LYS A 198 4.10 23.49 14.58
C LYS A 198 4.29 22.79 13.25
N THR A 199 3.63 23.31 12.21
CA THR A 199 3.79 22.84 10.83
C THR A 199 4.44 23.89 9.95
N VAL A 200 5.20 23.40 8.96
CA VAL A 200 5.87 24.23 7.95
C VAL A 200 5.68 23.61 6.57
N THR A 201 5.35 24.42 5.59
CA THR A 201 5.34 23.99 4.19
C THR A 201 6.78 23.90 3.67
N LEU A 202 7.15 22.71 3.17
CA LEU A 202 8.45 22.48 2.52
C LEU A 202 8.37 22.69 1.02
N LEU A 203 7.30 22.26 0.39
CA LEU A 203 7.10 22.26 -1.05
C LEU A 203 5.60 22.30 -1.36
N ASN A 204 5.15 23.15 -2.30
CA ASN A 204 3.75 23.25 -2.69
C ASN A 204 3.51 23.52 -4.18
N ASN A 205 4.56 23.50 -4.99
CA ASN A 205 4.43 23.71 -6.44
C ASN A 205 5.63 23.14 -7.21
N TYR A 206 5.41 22.85 -8.48
CA TYR A 206 6.43 22.54 -9.47
C TYR A 206 6.48 23.68 -10.49
N TYR A 207 7.43 24.58 -10.30
CA TYR A 207 7.62 25.78 -11.16
C TYR A 207 6.33 26.59 -11.39
N GLY A 208 5.50 26.75 -10.35
CA GLY A 208 4.25 27.48 -10.39
C GLY A 208 3.00 26.64 -10.70
N TYR A 209 3.15 25.39 -11.11
CA TYR A 209 2.04 24.44 -11.23
C TYR A 209 1.75 23.76 -9.88
N TYR A 210 0.49 23.56 -9.57
CA TYR A 210 0.10 22.78 -8.39
C TYR A 210 0.40 21.31 -8.61
N PHE A 211 0.89 20.62 -7.57
CA PHE A 211 0.86 19.16 -7.51
C PHE A 211 -0.59 18.68 -7.52
N ASN A 212 -0.78 17.43 -7.99
CA ASN A 212 -2.12 16.85 -8.10
C ASN A 212 -2.66 16.38 -6.75
N THR A 213 -1.82 15.64 -5.96
CA THR A 213 -2.24 15.03 -4.71
C THR A 213 -1.15 15.11 -3.64
N VAL A 214 0.09 14.79 -3.93
CA VAL A 214 1.17 14.38 -3.03
C VAL A 214 0.67 13.27 -2.10
N ASP A 215 0.73 12.04 -2.64
CA ASP A 215 0.13 10.87 -2.03
C ASP A 215 1.05 10.26 -0.96
N ASP A 216 1.86 9.27 -1.28
CA ASP A 216 2.78 8.67 -0.31
C ASP A 216 4.21 9.18 -0.50
N LEU A 217 5.05 8.96 0.52
CA LEU A 217 6.43 9.46 0.51
C LEU A 217 7.38 8.58 1.32
N ALA A 218 8.64 8.58 0.89
CA ALA A 218 9.75 7.94 1.57
C ALA A 218 10.99 8.84 1.55
N VAL A 219 11.78 8.79 2.62
CA VAL A 219 13.06 9.52 2.69
C VAL A 219 14.20 8.57 2.37
N HIS A 220 15.08 8.96 1.47
CA HIS A 220 16.30 8.21 1.18
C HIS A 220 17.32 8.44 2.32
N GLY A 221 17.63 7.37 3.07
CA GLY A 221 18.33 7.48 4.34
C GLY A 221 19.78 7.95 4.28
N GLU A 222 20.41 8.02 3.08
CA GLU A 222 21.77 8.51 2.90
C GLU A 222 21.82 9.95 2.39
N THR A 223 20.82 10.39 1.60
CA THR A 223 20.80 11.73 0.98
C THR A 223 19.87 12.70 1.68
N ASP A 224 18.92 12.24 2.49
CA ASP A 224 17.79 12.96 3.06
C ASP A 224 16.80 13.49 2.01
N ASP A 225 16.91 13.06 0.75
CA ASP A 225 15.96 13.43 -0.28
C ASP A 225 14.60 12.77 -0.04
N ILE A 226 13.54 13.53 -0.25
CA ILE A 226 12.16 13.05 -0.10
C ILE A 226 11.65 12.63 -1.47
N TRP A 227 11.36 11.34 -1.62
CA TRP A 227 10.70 10.80 -2.80
C TRP A 227 9.20 10.71 -2.53
N PHE A 228 8.38 11.20 -3.43
CA PHE A 228 6.92 11.21 -3.26
C PHE A 228 6.19 10.96 -4.58
N THR A 229 4.97 10.46 -4.46
CA THR A 229 4.08 10.19 -5.58
C THR A 229 3.01 11.27 -5.70
N ASP A 230 2.57 11.55 -6.94
CA ASP A 230 1.63 12.62 -7.25
C ASP A 230 0.55 12.14 -8.25
N PRO A 231 -0.35 11.23 -7.83
CA PRO A 231 -1.49 10.81 -8.63
C PRO A 231 -2.58 11.89 -8.67
N GLN A 232 -3.67 11.66 -9.38
CA GLN A 232 -4.73 12.64 -9.59
C GLN A 232 -5.91 12.51 -8.59
N TYR A 233 -5.70 11.88 -7.44
CA TYR A 233 -6.78 11.52 -6.52
C TYR A 233 -7.46 12.70 -5.84
N SER A 234 -6.78 13.80 -5.60
CA SER A 234 -7.41 14.98 -5.00
C SER A 234 -8.55 15.51 -5.86
N TRP A 235 -8.39 15.46 -7.19
CA TRP A 235 -9.46 15.82 -8.11
C TRP A 235 -10.59 14.78 -8.11
N PHE A 236 -10.27 13.50 -8.24
CA PHE A 236 -11.27 12.43 -8.25
C PHE A 236 -12.11 12.40 -6.97
N ASN A 237 -11.48 12.62 -5.84
CA ASN A 237 -12.09 12.53 -4.51
C ASN A 237 -12.62 13.87 -3.97
N LYS A 238 -12.66 14.91 -4.80
CA LYS A 238 -13.19 16.25 -4.44
C LYS A 238 -12.42 16.92 -3.30
N LEU A 239 -11.15 16.60 -3.14
CA LEU A 239 -10.27 17.25 -2.16
C LEU A 239 -9.72 18.59 -2.67
N THR A 240 -9.85 18.87 -3.97
CA THR A 240 -9.47 20.14 -4.61
C THR A 240 -10.52 20.58 -5.62
N ASP A 241 -10.57 21.86 -5.90
CA ASP A 241 -11.40 22.49 -6.94
C ASP A 241 -10.64 22.66 -8.26
N THR A 242 -9.35 22.34 -8.28
CA THR A 242 -8.47 22.57 -9.42
C THR A 242 -8.19 21.25 -10.12
N PRO A 243 -8.54 21.11 -11.42
CA PRO A 243 -8.16 19.95 -12.21
C PRO A 243 -6.65 19.76 -12.26
N PRO A 244 -6.15 18.53 -12.50
CA PRO A 244 -4.73 18.27 -12.64
C PRO A 244 -4.05 19.21 -13.63
N GLN A 245 -2.89 19.75 -13.21
CA GLN A 245 -2.05 20.64 -14.01
C GLN A 245 -0.77 19.94 -14.47
N LEU A 246 -0.43 18.81 -13.85
CA LEU A 246 0.75 18.01 -14.11
C LEU A 246 0.33 16.57 -14.45
N PRO A 247 1.11 15.82 -15.22
CA PRO A 247 0.91 14.38 -15.33
C PRO A 247 1.10 13.71 -13.97
N SER A 248 0.49 12.53 -13.78
CA SER A 248 0.85 11.70 -12.64
C SER A 248 2.32 11.33 -12.70
N ALA A 249 3.06 11.49 -11.62
CA ALA A 249 4.49 11.21 -11.60
C ALA A 249 4.99 10.87 -10.18
N THR A 250 6.17 10.29 -10.13
CA THR A 250 6.98 10.17 -8.91
C THR A 250 8.06 11.24 -8.96
N TYR A 251 8.21 11.99 -7.89
CA TYR A 251 9.15 13.09 -7.77
C TYR A 251 10.18 12.81 -6.67
N ARG A 252 11.30 13.51 -6.74
CA ARG A 252 12.32 13.62 -5.70
C ARG A 252 12.52 15.09 -5.36
N TYR A 253 12.43 15.44 -4.10
CA TYR A 253 12.70 16.76 -3.55
C TYR A 253 13.96 16.71 -2.71
N ASN A 254 14.90 17.62 -2.98
CA ASN A 254 16.09 17.79 -2.17
C ASN A 254 15.89 18.99 -1.22
N PRO A 255 15.73 18.76 0.09
CA PRO A 255 15.46 19.83 1.05
C PRO A 255 16.63 20.83 1.22
N LYS A 256 17.87 20.40 0.90
CA LYS A 256 19.06 21.24 1.06
C LYS A 256 19.18 22.28 -0.06
N SER A 257 18.81 21.90 -1.28
CA SER A 257 18.88 22.80 -2.46
C SER A 257 17.54 23.41 -2.84
N GLY A 258 16.43 22.87 -2.36
CA GLY A 258 15.07 23.22 -2.79
C GLY A 258 14.70 22.70 -4.18
N ALA A 259 15.54 21.87 -4.80
CA ALA A 259 15.31 21.35 -6.14
C ALA A 259 14.33 20.20 -6.15
N VAL A 260 13.47 20.17 -7.18
CA VAL A 260 12.49 19.09 -7.45
C VAL A 260 12.83 18.44 -8.78
N PHE A 261 12.80 17.13 -8.81
CA PHE A 261 13.12 16.32 -9.98
C PHE A 261 12.01 15.32 -10.25
N VAL A 262 11.68 15.09 -11.52
CA VAL A 262 10.84 13.95 -11.93
C VAL A 262 11.71 12.70 -11.91
N VAL A 263 11.20 11.64 -11.27
CA VAL A 263 11.87 10.33 -11.20
C VAL A 263 11.28 9.36 -12.21
N ASP A 264 9.94 9.30 -12.26
CA ASP A 264 9.19 8.47 -13.20
C ASP A 264 7.83 9.13 -13.48
N ASP A 265 7.44 9.18 -14.76
CA ASP A 265 6.15 9.69 -15.24
C ASP A 265 5.39 8.66 -16.09
N THR A 266 5.73 7.39 -15.92
CA THR A 266 5.20 6.28 -16.74
C THR A 266 4.15 5.45 -16.04
N LEU A 267 3.91 5.66 -14.73
CA LEU A 267 2.82 5.02 -13.99
C LEU A 267 1.53 5.82 -14.17
N SER A 268 0.41 5.11 -14.17
CA SER A 268 -0.91 5.72 -14.36
C SER A 268 -1.34 6.54 -13.14
N GLN A 269 -1.28 5.92 -11.96
CA GLN A 269 -1.57 6.55 -10.67
C GLN A 269 -0.56 6.02 -9.64
N PRO A 270 0.68 6.57 -9.62
CA PRO A 270 1.67 6.18 -8.61
C PRO A 270 1.13 6.51 -7.21
N ASN A 271 1.18 5.53 -6.29
CA ASN A 271 0.63 5.64 -4.95
C ASN A 271 1.70 5.32 -3.90
N GLY A 272 1.64 4.18 -3.21
CA GLY A 272 2.64 3.83 -2.21
C GLY A 272 4.07 3.83 -2.76
N VAL A 273 5.03 4.37 -2.01
CA VAL A 273 6.45 4.41 -2.35
C VAL A 273 7.31 4.02 -1.15
N ALA A 274 8.26 3.10 -1.34
CA ALA A 274 9.16 2.66 -0.26
C ALA A 274 10.50 2.17 -0.79
N PHE A 275 11.57 2.46 -0.05
CA PHE A 275 12.88 1.89 -0.30
C PHE A 275 13.07 0.54 0.40
N ASN A 276 13.87 -0.33 -0.21
CA ASN A 276 14.42 -1.48 0.50
C ASN A 276 15.45 -1.01 1.58
N PRO A 277 15.85 -1.89 2.51
CA PRO A 277 16.68 -1.49 3.65
C PRO A 277 18.03 -0.86 3.32
N ASP A 278 18.59 -1.17 2.16
CA ASP A 278 19.89 -0.63 1.70
C ASP A 278 19.76 0.50 0.66
N TYR A 279 18.54 0.96 0.42
CA TYR A 279 18.21 2.04 -0.52
C TYR A 279 18.61 1.79 -1.99
N SER A 280 18.97 0.56 -2.35
CA SER A 280 19.34 0.19 -3.73
C SER A 280 18.14 0.00 -4.66
N ILE A 281 16.95 -0.20 -4.08
CA ILE A 281 15.68 -0.40 -4.80
C ILE A 281 14.61 0.50 -4.19
N VAL A 282 13.84 1.14 -5.06
CA VAL A 282 12.57 1.77 -4.67
C VAL A 282 11.42 1.01 -5.32
N TYR A 283 10.40 0.74 -4.52
CA TYR A 283 9.14 0.14 -4.98
C TYR A 283 8.08 1.24 -5.07
N VAL A 284 7.30 1.22 -6.15
CA VAL A 284 6.16 2.13 -6.34
C VAL A 284 4.94 1.32 -6.79
N SER A 285 3.81 1.51 -6.14
CA SER A 285 2.54 0.93 -6.56
C SER A 285 1.86 1.78 -7.61
N ASP A 286 1.22 1.14 -8.60
CA ASP A 286 0.35 1.79 -9.58
C ASP A 286 -1.10 1.38 -9.33
N THR A 287 -1.92 2.34 -8.99
CA THR A 287 -3.35 2.16 -8.69
C THR A 287 -4.26 2.63 -9.83
N GLY A 288 -3.75 2.69 -11.06
CA GLY A 288 -4.49 3.17 -12.22
C GLY A 288 -5.76 2.40 -12.57
N ALA A 289 -5.94 1.19 -11.99
CA ALA A 289 -7.22 0.47 -12.07
C ALA A 289 -8.37 1.22 -11.35
N VAL A 290 -8.03 2.17 -10.47
CA VAL A 290 -8.98 3.05 -9.75
C VAL A 290 -8.73 4.48 -10.22
N SER A 291 -9.19 4.82 -11.41
CA SER A 291 -9.04 6.15 -11.99
C SER A 291 -10.26 6.52 -12.82
N GLY A 292 -10.52 7.80 -12.93
CA GLY A 292 -11.64 8.34 -13.69
C GLY A 292 -11.22 9.50 -14.59
N PRO A 293 -12.12 10.01 -15.43
CA PRO A 293 -11.83 11.15 -16.27
C PRO A 293 -11.62 12.43 -15.46
N VAL A 294 -10.64 13.21 -15.86
CA VAL A 294 -10.26 14.48 -15.20
C VAL A 294 -10.82 15.73 -15.90
N ASP A 295 -11.64 15.58 -16.93
CA ASP A 295 -12.24 16.70 -17.64
C ASP A 295 -13.26 17.41 -16.73
N PRO A 296 -13.08 18.72 -16.43
CA PRO A 296 -13.96 19.46 -15.55
C PRO A 296 -15.42 19.46 -15.96
N LYS A 297 -15.75 19.32 -17.25
CA LYS A 297 -17.13 19.27 -17.73
C LYS A 297 -17.91 18.04 -17.24
N PHE A 298 -17.21 16.95 -16.85
CA PHE A 298 -17.83 15.77 -16.26
C PHE A 298 -17.94 15.86 -14.73
N GLY A 299 -17.47 16.93 -14.14
CA GLY A 299 -17.40 17.12 -12.69
C GLY A 299 -16.40 16.16 -12.05
N HIS A 300 -16.67 15.78 -10.80
CA HIS A 300 -15.85 14.81 -10.06
C HIS A 300 -16.42 13.40 -10.26
N PRO A 301 -15.83 12.58 -11.15
CA PRO A 301 -16.43 11.33 -11.59
C PRO A 301 -16.38 10.21 -10.55
N GLY A 302 -15.57 10.36 -9.52
CA GLY A 302 -15.23 9.27 -8.60
C GLY A 302 -14.15 8.34 -9.17
N THR A 303 -13.92 7.24 -8.50
CA THR A 303 -12.85 6.29 -8.82
C THR A 303 -13.40 4.88 -9.08
N PRO A 304 -14.03 4.61 -10.24
CA PRO A 304 -14.54 3.28 -10.55
C PRO A 304 -13.37 2.30 -10.72
N PHE A 305 -13.56 1.07 -10.27
CA PHE A 305 -12.58 0.00 -10.43
C PHE A 305 -12.66 -0.61 -11.83
N ASN A 306 -11.53 -0.66 -12.52
CA ASN A 306 -11.33 -1.36 -13.78
C ASN A 306 -10.37 -2.53 -13.58
N ALA A 307 -10.88 -3.76 -13.57
CA ALA A 307 -10.09 -4.97 -13.32
C ALA A 307 -8.94 -5.20 -14.32
N THR A 308 -9.01 -4.59 -15.51
CA THR A 308 -7.95 -4.67 -16.52
C THR A 308 -6.99 -3.48 -16.50
N GLY A 309 -7.23 -2.51 -15.61
CA GLY A 309 -6.35 -1.35 -15.41
C GLY A 309 -5.09 -1.70 -14.60
N PRO A 310 -4.11 -0.78 -14.58
CA PRO A 310 -2.89 -0.94 -13.80
C PRO A 310 -3.17 -1.12 -12.30
N ARG A 311 -2.60 -2.18 -11.71
CA ARG A 311 -2.66 -2.47 -10.27
C ARG A 311 -1.43 -3.27 -9.85
N THR A 312 -0.27 -2.77 -10.21
CA THR A 312 1.00 -3.50 -10.12
C THR A 312 1.98 -2.73 -9.25
N ILE A 313 2.71 -3.43 -8.41
CA ILE A 313 3.90 -2.88 -7.76
C ILE A 313 5.07 -3.02 -8.73
N TYR A 314 5.79 -1.93 -8.94
CA TYR A 314 7.01 -1.89 -9.74
C TYR A 314 8.22 -1.67 -8.84
N ALA A 315 9.34 -2.27 -9.21
CA ALA A 315 10.65 -1.98 -8.64
C ALA A 315 11.49 -1.18 -9.63
N PHE A 316 12.31 -0.29 -9.09
CA PHE A 316 13.32 0.47 -9.83
C PHE A 316 14.65 0.33 -9.10
N ASP A 317 15.75 0.21 -9.84
CA ASP A 317 17.09 0.30 -9.28
C ASP A 317 17.42 1.77 -9.02
N VAL A 318 17.91 2.05 -7.82
CA VAL A 318 18.33 3.40 -7.40
C VAL A 318 19.82 3.54 -7.64
N SER A 319 20.24 4.67 -8.24
CA SER A 319 21.66 4.95 -8.42
C SER A 319 22.39 5.10 -7.09
N LYS A 320 23.72 4.83 -7.07
CA LYS A 320 24.53 4.90 -5.85
C LYS A 320 24.49 6.26 -5.13
N ASP A 321 24.28 7.33 -5.86
CA ASP A 321 24.13 8.67 -5.30
C ASP A 321 22.71 9.01 -4.86
N GLY A 322 21.78 8.03 -4.95
CA GLY A 322 20.39 8.19 -4.52
C GLY A 322 19.58 9.18 -5.36
N THR A 323 20.00 9.50 -6.59
CA THR A 323 19.40 10.60 -7.35
C THR A 323 18.48 10.18 -8.49
N THR A 324 18.64 8.97 -9.01
CA THR A 324 17.88 8.49 -10.18
C THR A 324 17.36 7.08 -9.98
N ALA A 325 16.24 6.77 -10.66
CA ALA A 325 15.66 5.43 -10.76
C ALA A 325 15.77 4.91 -12.19
N SER A 326 16.01 3.62 -12.32
CA SER A 326 16.17 2.95 -13.61
C SER A 326 15.66 1.51 -13.56
N ASN A 327 15.71 0.78 -14.69
CA ASN A 327 15.38 -0.64 -14.75
C ASN A 327 14.00 -0.98 -14.15
N LYS A 328 12.96 -0.21 -14.50
CA LYS A 328 11.57 -0.46 -14.10
C LYS A 328 11.17 -1.88 -14.45
N ARG A 329 10.66 -2.62 -13.46
CA ARG A 329 10.18 -4.00 -13.63
C ARG A 329 8.96 -4.27 -12.77
N PRO A 330 7.96 -5.03 -13.26
CA PRO A 330 6.82 -5.44 -12.45
C PRO A 330 7.29 -6.45 -11.40
N VAL A 331 6.74 -6.33 -10.19
CA VAL A 331 7.00 -7.22 -9.07
C VAL A 331 5.76 -8.01 -8.69
N TYR A 332 4.62 -7.33 -8.52
CA TYR A 332 3.40 -7.97 -8.04
C TYR A 332 2.16 -7.35 -8.69
N LEU A 333 1.30 -8.18 -9.22
CA LEU A 333 -0.06 -7.80 -9.65
C LEU A 333 -1.02 -8.07 -8.50
N SER A 334 -1.59 -7.04 -7.90
CA SER A 334 -2.51 -7.19 -6.77
C SER A 334 -3.70 -8.07 -7.13
N ALA A 335 -3.92 -9.10 -6.31
CA ALA A 335 -4.95 -10.12 -6.56
C ALA A 335 -6.35 -9.67 -6.14
N GLY A 336 -6.46 -8.77 -5.19
CA GLY A 336 -7.74 -8.35 -4.60
C GLY A 336 -8.33 -7.10 -5.21
N TYR A 337 -7.55 -6.05 -5.23
CA TYR A 337 -7.95 -4.68 -5.63
C TYR A 337 -6.74 -3.96 -6.21
N VAL A 338 -6.41 -2.77 -5.73
CA VAL A 338 -5.17 -2.06 -6.04
C VAL A 338 -4.19 -2.18 -4.87
N PRO A 339 -2.87 -2.19 -5.12
CA PRO A 339 -1.87 -2.06 -4.06
C PRO A 339 -1.80 -0.58 -3.66
N ASP A 340 -2.30 -0.24 -2.48
CA ASP A 340 -2.38 1.14 -1.98
C ASP A 340 -1.08 1.57 -1.28
N GLY A 341 -1.11 2.04 -0.05
CA GLY A 341 0.09 2.35 0.70
C GLY A 341 1.08 1.17 0.74
N LEU A 342 2.36 1.45 0.67
CA LEU A 342 3.43 0.47 0.53
C LEU A 342 4.58 0.78 1.48
N LYS A 343 5.07 -0.24 2.18
CA LYS A 343 6.27 -0.15 3.01
C LYS A 343 7.10 -1.42 2.87
N VAL A 344 8.38 -1.33 3.18
CA VAL A 344 9.28 -2.50 3.19
C VAL A 344 9.69 -2.80 4.63
N ALA A 345 9.57 -4.06 5.01
CA ALA A 345 9.97 -4.54 6.33
C ALA A 345 11.49 -4.58 6.50
N ALA A 346 11.98 -4.66 7.73
CA ALA A 346 13.41 -4.67 8.03
C ALA A 346 14.19 -5.82 7.34
N ASN A 347 13.52 -6.91 7.00
CA ASN A 347 14.10 -8.05 6.28
C ASN A 347 13.97 -7.95 4.75
N GLY A 348 13.47 -6.84 4.22
CA GLY A 348 13.29 -6.61 2.79
C GLY A 348 11.94 -7.09 2.23
N TYR A 349 11.04 -7.66 3.03
CA TYR A 349 9.71 -8.05 2.55
C TYR A 349 8.86 -6.82 2.26
N ILE A 350 8.15 -6.87 1.14
CA ILE A 350 7.24 -5.80 0.70
C ILE A 350 5.89 -6.02 1.36
N VAL A 351 5.32 -4.97 1.93
CA VAL A 351 4.00 -4.97 2.55
C VAL A 351 3.17 -3.89 1.88
N THR A 352 1.94 -4.22 1.49
CA THR A 352 1.05 -3.28 0.81
C THR A 352 -0.39 -3.43 1.29
N GLY A 353 -1.06 -2.29 1.46
CA GLY A 353 -2.51 -2.26 1.65
C GLY A 353 -3.24 -2.74 0.40
N ASN A 354 -4.40 -3.34 0.59
CA ASN A 354 -5.29 -3.73 -0.50
C ASN A 354 -6.77 -3.59 -0.10
N GLY A 355 -7.67 -3.87 -1.02
CA GLY A 355 -9.10 -3.69 -0.81
C GLY A 355 -9.72 -4.50 0.34
N ARG A 356 -9.03 -5.50 0.90
CA ARG A 356 -9.51 -6.34 2.02
C ARG A 356 -8.40 -6.74 2.96
N GLY A 357 -7.46 -5.86 3.20
CA GLY A 357 -6.41 -6.09 4.17
C GLY A 357 -5.02 -5.70 3.68
N VAL A 358 -4.05 -6.57 3.93
CA VAL A 358 -2.64 -6.32 3.64
C VAL A 358 -2.00 -7.57 3.05
N ASP A 359 -1.27 -7.39 1.96
CA ASP A 359 -0.45 -8.44 1.35
C ASP A 359 1.01 -8.30 1.77
N VAL A 360 1.65 -9.42 2.07
CA VAL A 360 3.08 -9.51 2.36
C VAL A 360 3.76 -10.34 1.27
N LEU A 361 4.78 -9.76 0.65
CA LEU A 361 5.49 -10.34 -0.49
C LEU A 361 6.98 -10.49 -0.16
N ASP A 362 7.65 -11.42 -0.80
CA ASP A 362 9.10 -11.39 -0.84
C ASP A 362 9.61 -10.32 -1.84
N PRO A 363 10.93 -10.00 -1.85
CA PRO A 363 11.47 -8.99 -2.76
C PRO A 363 11.30 -9.29 -4.26
N HIS A 364 10.93 -10.54 -4.61
CA HIS A 364 10.69 -10.98 -5.99
C HIS A 364 9.20 -10.97 -6.36
N GLY A 365 8.31 -10.60 -5.41
CA GLY A 365 6.88 -10.48 -5.63
C GLY A 365 6.08 -11.76 -5.37
N GLN A 366 6.68 -12.79 -4.76
CA GLN A 366 5.91 -13.95 -4.31
C GLN A 366 5.04 -13.57 -3.12
N LEU A 367 3.73 -13.76 -3.25
CA LEU A 367 2.80 -13.57 -2.14
C LEU A 367 3.04 -14.65 -1.07
N LEU A 368 3.34 -14.22 0.15
CA LEU A 368 3.62 -15.08 1.29
C LEU A 368 2.44 -15.20 2.23
N LEU A 369 1.76 -14.08 2.46
CA LEU A 369 0.72 -13.96 3.47
C LEU A 369 -0.23 -12.81 3.11
N THR A 370 -1.52 -12.99 3.37
CA THR A 370 -2.51 -11.91 3.40
C THR A 370 -3.12 -11.81 4.80
N ILE A 371 -3.16 -10.61 5.37
CA ILE A 371 -3.98 -10.27 6.54
C ILE A 371 -5.34 -9.84 5.99
N GLN A 372 -6.44 -10.46 6.45
CA GLN A 372 -7.77 -10.10 5.99
C GLN A 372 -8.48 -9.14 6.96
N THR A 373 -9.16 -8.15 6.39
CA THR A 373 -10.02 -7.21 7.11
C THR A 373 -11.40 -7.16 6.49
N ASN A 374 -12.37 -6.64 7.21
CA ASN A 374 -13.71 -6.37 6.70
C ASN A 374 -13.87 -4.95 6.10
N TYR A 375 -12.77 -4.22 5.94
CA TYR A 375 -12.71 -2.89 5.36
C TYR A 375 -11.49 -2.78 4.44
N THR A 376 -11.47 -1.75 3.57
CA THR A 376 -10.33 -1.44 2.71
C THR A 376 -9.21 -0.83 3.54
N VAL A 377 -8.02 -1.44 3.51
CA VAL A 377 -6.82 -0.89 4.12
C VAL A 377 -6.09 -0.05 3.10
N GLN A 378 -6.00 1.24 3.36
CA GLN A 378 -5.25 2.17 2.53
C GLN A 378 -3.77 2.18 2.91
N ASN A 379 -3.47 2.32 4.20
CA ASN A 379 -2.08 2.42 4.66
C ASN A 379 -1.90 1.79 6.05
N PHE A 380 -0.68 1.75 6.54
CA PHE A 380 -0.35 1.12 7.82
C PHE A 380 0.99 1.64 8.35
N ALA A 381 1.23 1.42 9.64
CA ALA A 381 2.52 1.75 10.26
C ALA A 381 2.87 0.73 11.35
N TRP A 382 4.16 0.43 11.47
CA TRP A 382 4.68 -0.33 12.61
C TRP A 382 4.88 0.55 13.83
N THR A 383 4.63 -0.01 15.00
CA THR A 383 4.76 0.65 16.29
C THR A 383 5.44 -0.25 17.32
N GLY A 384 5.71 0.32 18.49
CA GLY A 384 6.32 -0.38 19.61
C GLY A 384 7.84 -0.47 19.52
N PRO A 385 8.50 -0.90 20.59
CA PRO A 385 9.97 -0.83 20.72
C PRO A 385 10.72 -1.73 19.73
N ASN A 386 10.09 -2.79 19.27
CA ASN A 386 10.66 -3.74 18.30
C ASN A 386 10.04 -3.61 16.92
N LEU A 387 9.16 -2.62 16.70
CA LEU A 387 8.42 -2.41 15.44
C LEU A 387 7.74 -3.68 14.92
N LYS A 388 7.14 -4.49 15.81
CA LYS A 388 6.44 -5.74 15.47
C LYS A 388 4.93 -5.64 15.62
N THR A 389 4.40 -4.51 16.05
CA THR A 389 2.97 -4.22 16.08
C THR A 389 2.62 -3.39 14.87
N LEU A 390 1.79 -3.94 13.97
CA LEU A 390 1.33 -3.25 12.78
C LEU A 390 -0.06 -2.68 13.01
N TRP A 391 -0.21 -1.39 12.78
CA TRP A 391 -1.52 -0.72 12.78
C TRP A 391 -1.98 -0.49 11.35
N LEU A 392 -3.18 -0.95 11.03
CA LEU A 392 -3.83 -0.85 9.74
C LEU A 392 -4.86 0.27 9.79
N THR A 393 -4.84 1.16 8.80
CA THR A 393 -5.80 2.27 8.70
C THR A 393 -6.55 2.16 7.39
N GLY A 394 -7.85 2.46 7.45
CA GLY A 394 -8.67 2.30 6.27
C GLY A 394 -10.08 2.87 6.37
N SER A 395 -10.86 2.67 5.32
CA SER A 395 -12.24 3.13 5.23
C SER A 395 -13.15 2.27 6.11
N GLY A 396 -13.55 2.83 7.25
CA GLY A 396 -14.43 2.18 8.23
C GLY A 396 -13.73 1.52 9.40
N GLY A 397 -12.37 1.43 9.43
CA GLY A 397 -11.71 0.73 10.53
C GLY A 397 -10.24 1.09 10.74
N ILE A 398 -9.82 0.90 12.00
CA ILE A 398 -8.43 0.87 12.42
C ILE A 398 -8.23 -0.44 13.19
N SER A 399 -7.24 -1.23 12.78
CA SER A 399 -6.93 -2.53 13.39
C SER A 399 -5.48 -2.63 13.83
N LYS A 400 -5.22 -3.54 14.73
CA LYS A 400 -3.88 -3.86 15.24
C LYS A 400 -3.56 -5.33 14.95
N VAL A 401 -2.33 -5.58 14.48
CA VAL A 401 -1.76 -6.91 14.27
C VAL A 401 -0.49 -7.04 15.09
N GLU A 402 -0.37 -8.14 15.82
CA GLU A 402 0.86 -8.52 16.50
C GLU A 402 1.44 -9.76 15.82
N TRP A 403 2.68 -9.69 15.38
CA TRP A 403 3.37 -10.72 14.61
C TRP A 403 4.89 -10.62 14.76
N ASP A 404 5.65 -11.44 14.04
CA ASP A 404 7.12 -11.42 14.13
C ASP A 404 7.80 -10.58 13.01
N LEU A 405 7.05 -10.03 12.06
CA LEU A 405 7.62 -9.16 11.02
C LEU A 405 7.86 -7.76 11.56
N ALA A 406 9.11 -7.36 11.62
CA ALA A 406 9.48 -6.02 12.07
C ALA A 406 9.52 -5.01 10.90
N GLY A 407 9.05 -3.79 11.15
CA GLY A 407 9.22 -2.65 10.25
C GLY A 407 10.66 -2.15 10.21
N GLN A 408 10.96 -1.32 9.20
CA GLN A 408 12.20 -0.55 9.20
C GLN A 408 12.14 0.57 10.25
N GLU A 409 13.27 0.82 10.90
CA GLU A 409 13.41 1.97 11.77
C GLU A 409 13.49 3.24 10.90
N LEU A 410 12.63 4.21 11.19
CA LEU A 410 12.65 5.54 10.59
C LEU A 410 13.59 6.44 11.40
N LYS A 411 14.47 7.18 10.71
CA LYS A 411 15.50 8.02 11.34
C LYS A 411 14.97 9.38 11.76
#